data_4e2e3a7737c65c635708ab648744dfeb
#
_entry.id   4e2e3a7737c65c635708ab648744dfeb
#
_cell.length_a   1.000
_cell.length_b   1.000
_cell.length_c   1.000
_cell.angle_alpha   90.00
_cell.angle_beta   90.00
_cell.angle_gamma   90.00
#
_symmetry.space_group_name_H-M   'P 1'
#
loop_
_entity.id
_entity.type
_entity.pdbx_description
1 polymer ?
#
loop_
_entity_poly.entity_id
_entity_poly.type
_entity_poly.pdbx_seq_one_letter_code
_entity_poly.pdbx_strand_id
1 'polypeptide(L)'
;MRTTDLRFDELHSLSREIYEEYFDVMPISEDQKTDRVLIAMALEDRFLEILSLAEIRQKQDKPWLGEIIELFTLAFLAVANRRVDDDEIRAKAERFGQEVGLSTFAHQGEEYFTSADRAINMSATEANAIMCYGELADAIKRGCTVKTWKTILDGREREWHHEEDGVTVPITEPFEVGGELMMYPLDDSLGASADNIANCRCCAIYS
;
A
#
# COMPACT_ATOMS: atom_id res chain seq x y z
N MET A 1 -3.37 9.70 23.93
CA MET A 1 -4.49 8.75 24.11
C MET A 1 -4.09 7.52 23.33
N ARG A 2 -4.04 6.34 23.92
CA ARG A 2 -3.62 5.14 23.18
C ARG A 2 -4.83 4.65 22.39
N THR A 3 -4.66 4.29 21.12
CA THR A 3 -5.69 3.73 20.23
C THR A 3 -6.40 2.49 20.81
N THR A 4 -5.80 1.80 21.78
CA THR A 4 -6.35 0.62 22.47
C THR A 4 -7.58 0.86 23.34
N ASP A 5 -7.92 2.14 23.60
CA ASP A 5 -9.05 2.50 24.48
C ASP A 5 -10.32 2.97 23.74
N LEU A 6 -10.28 2.99 22.38
CA LEU A 6 -11.40 3.41 21.54
C LEU A 6 -12.34 2.22 21.23
N ARG A 7 -13.66 2.50 21.15
CA ARG A 7 -14.61 1.53 20.61
C ARG A 7 -14.36 1.35 19.11
N PHE A 8 -14.70 0.20 18.58
CA PHE A 8 -14.51 -0.16 17.16
C PHE A 8 -15.03 0.93 16.20
N ASP A 9 -16.25 1.45 16.46
CA ASP A 9 -16.85 2.53 15.64
C ASP A 9 -16.07 3.85 15.72
N GLU A 10 -15.49 4.18 16.89
CA GLU A 10 -14.68 5.39 17.08
C GLU A 10 -13.32 5.23 16.39
N LEU A 11 -12.72 4.04 16.42
CA LEU A 11 -11.49 3.73 15.71
C LEU A 11 -11.70 3.87 14.19
N HIS A 12 -12.77 3.28 13.65
CA HIS A 12 -13.14 3.38 12.24
C HIS A 12 -13.35 4.82 11.76
N SER A 13 -14.01 5.65 12.57
CA SER A 13 -14.19 7.08 12.25
C SER A 13 -12.86 7.82 12.21
N LEU A 14 -11.98 7.55 13.17
CA LEU A 14 -10.66 8.18 13.24
C LEU A 14 -9.76 7.73 12.07
N SER A 15 -9.76 6.45 11.75
CA SER A 15 -8.96 5.92 10.63
C SER A 15 -9.41 6.50 9.30
N ARG A 16 -10.71 6.68 9.11
CA ARG A 16 -11.27 7.31 7.91
C ARG A 16 -10.76 8.74 7.74
N GLU A 17 -10.79 9.56 8.79
CA GLU A 17 -10.26 10.92 8.77
C GLU A 17 -8.77 10.94 8.42
N ILE A 18 -7.98 10.00 8.96
CA ILE A 18 -6.56 9.83 8.64
C ILE A 18 -6.36 9.54 7.15
N TYR A 19 -7.14 8.62 6.57
CA TYR A 19 -7.02 8.30 5.15
C TYR A 19 -7.50 9.42 4.24
N GLU A 20 -8.59 10.11 4.62
CA GLU A 20 -9.07 11.28 3.89
C GLU A 20 -7.98 12.37 3.86
N GLU A 21 -7.34 12.69 4.98
CA GLU A 21 -6.21 13.63 5.05
C GLU A 21 -5.00 13.14 4.25
N TYR A 22 -4.69 11.83 4.32
CA TYR A 22 -3.55 11.24 3.63
C TYR A 22 -3.68 11.34 2.11
N PHE A 23 -4.87 11.12 1.56
CA PHE A 23 -5.11 11.13 0.12
C PHE A 23 -5.58 12.48 -0.41
N ASP A 24 -6.06 13.41 0.42
CA ASP A 24 -6.57 14.72 -0.01
C ASP A 24 -5.55 15.54 -0.79
N VAL A 25 -4.29 15.48 -0.37
CA VAL A 25 -3.18 16.21 -0.98
C VAL A 25 -2.73 15.66 -2.35
N MET A 26 -3.21 14.51 -2.78
CA MET A 26 -2.82 13.90 -4.05
C MET A 26 -3.46 14.64 -5.24
N PRO A 27 -2.72 14.87 -6.35
CA PRO A 27 -3.20 15.57 -7.54
C PRO A 27 -4.04 14.65 -8.45
N ILE A 28 -5.07 14.03 -7.91
CA ILE A 28 -6.00 13.09 -8.55
C ILE A 28 -7.44 13.53 -8.33
N SER A 29 -8.40 12.90 -9.02
CA SER A 29 -9.82 13.21 -8.86
C SER A 29 -10.36 12.79 -7.48
N GLU A 30 -11.46 13.44 -7.05
CA GLU A 30 -12.14 13.10 -5.79
C GLU A 30 -12.64 11.65 -5.75
N ASP A 31 -13.07 11.10 -6.90
CA ASP A 31 -13.46 9.70 -6.99
C ASP A 31 -12.27 8.77 -6.73
N GLN A 32 -11.09 9.08 -7.29
CA GLN A 32 -9.87 8.32 -7.07
C GLN A 32 -9.38 8.41 -5.61
N LYS A 33 -9.55 9.55 -4.94
CA LYS A 33 -9.28 9.72 -3.51
C LYS A 33 -10.22 8.86 -2.67
N THR A 34 -11.52 8.95 -2.97
CA THR A 34 -12.56 8.18 -2.28
C THR A 34 -12.32 6.67 -2.41
N ASP A 35 -11.97 6.18 -3.60
CA ASP A 35 -11.66 4.77 -3.81
C ASP A 35 -10.48 4.31 -2.96
N ARG A 36 -9.42 5.12 -2.85
CA ARG A 36 -8.26 4.83 -1.99
C ARG A 36 -8.65 4.73 -0.52
N VAL A 37 -9.46 5.66 -0.03
CA VAL A 37 -9.98 5.63 1.35
C VAL A 37 -10.75 4.35 1.62
N LEU A 38 -11.67 3.97 0.72
CA LEU A 38 -12.48 2.76 0.88
C LEU A 38 -11.64 1.48 0.85
N ILE A 39 -10.63 1.42 -0.03
CA ILE A 39 -9.70 0.30 -0.10
C ILE A 39 -8.85 0.24 1.17
N ALA A 40 -8.32 1.37 1.66
CA ALA A 40 -7.52 1.42 2.86
C ALA A 40 -8.30 0.93 4.08
N MET A 41 -9.53 1.40 4.28
CA MET A 41 -10.40 0.92 5.37
C MET A 41 -10.66 -0.58 5.28
N ALA A 42 -10.92 -1.11 4.08
CA ALA A 42 -11.16 -2.55 3.89
C ALA A 42 -9.93 -3.42 4.13
N LEU A 43 -8.73 -2.90 3.90
CA LEU A 43 -7.46 -3.55 4.23
C LEU A 43 -7.18 -3.48 5.73
N GLU A 44 -7.39 -2.32 6.35
CA GLU A 44 -7.14 -2.10 7.78
C GLU A 44 -7.88 -3.10 8.66
N ASP A 45 -9.18 -3.31 8.42
CA ASP A 45 -9.98 -4.27 9.17
C ASP A 45 -9.32 -5.66 9.21
N ARG A 46 -8.84 -6.11 8.06
CA ARG A 46 -8.18 -7.41 7.92
C ARG A 46 -6.80 -7.44 8.54
N PHE A 47 -6.03 -6.39 8.33
CA PHE A 47 -4.67 -6.31 8.86
C PHE A 47 -4.66 -6.23 10.38
N LEU A 48 -5.61 -5.52 11.00
CA LEU A 48 -5.79 -5.48 12.46
C LEU A 48 -6.06 -6.88 13.03
N GLU A 49 -6.95 -7.65 12.40
CA GLU A 49 -7.24 -9.02 12.82
C GLU A 49 -6.00 -9.92 12.71
N ILE A 50 -5.24 -9.83 11.61
CA ILE A 50 -4.04 -10.64 11.38
C ILE A 50 -2.93 -10.26 12.36
N LEU A 51 -2.69 -8.97 12.61
CA LEU A 51 -1.70 -8.51 13.56
C LEU A 51 -2.04 -8.91 15.01
N SER A 52 -3.32 -8.84 15.38
CA SER A 52 -3.81 -9.32 16.67
C SER A 52 -3.58 -10.83 16.81
N LEU A 53 -3.83 -11.61 15.75
CA LEU A 53 -3.53 -13.04 15.72
C LEU A 53 -2.03 -13.29 15.85
N ALA A 54 -1.19 -12.54 15.13
CA ALA A 54 0.27 -12.66 15.23
C ALA A 54 0.76 -12.41 16.66
N GLU A 55 0.24 -11.39 17.36
CA GLU A 55 0.55 -11.13 18.77
C GLU A 55 0.20 -12.32 19.69
N ILE A 56 -0.95 -12.95 19.45
CA ILE A 56 -1.36 -14.15 20.19
C ILE A 56 -0.42 -15.33 19.88
N ARG A 57 -0.08 -15.53 18.60
CA ARG A 57 0.79 -16.62 18.15
C ARG A 57 2.22 -16.53 18.68
N GLN A 58 2.77 -15.31 18.78
CA GLN A 58 4.10 -15.07 19.38
C GLN A 58 4.23 -15.64 20.81
N LYS A 59 3.11 -15.70 21.54
CA LYS A 59 3.05 -16.24 22.92
C LYS A 59 2.88 -17.75 22.95
N GLN A 60 2.76 -18.42 21.80
CA GLN A 60 2.57 -19.86 21.67
C GLN A 60 3.85 -20.52 21.14
N ASP A 61 4.21 -21.68 21.70
CA ASP A 61 5.36 -22.47 21.23
C ASP A 61 4.98 -23.32 20.00
N LYS A 62 4.59 -22.64 18.89
CA LYS A 62 4.21 -23.29 17.62
C LYS A 62 4.66 -22.43 16.44
N PRO A 63 5.03 -23.05 15.30
CA PRO A 63 5.27 -22.31 14.05
C PRO A 63 4.02 -21.54 13.62
N TRP A 64 4.16 -20.26 13.31
CA TRP A 64 3.05 -19.39 12.93
C TRP A 64 3.34 -18.50 11.71
N LEU A 65 4.60 -18.37 11.30
CA LEU A 65 5.00 -17.47 10.21
C LEU A 65 4.24 -17.76 8.91
N GLY A 66 4.15 -19.02 8.49
CA GLY A 66 3.45 -19.40 7.26
C GLY A 66 1.96 -19.05 7.29
N GLU A 67 1.30 -19.21 8.45
CA GLU A 67 -0.10 -18.82 8.65
C GLU A 67 -0.29 -17.30 8.42
N ILE A 68 0.59 -16.48 8.99
CA ILE A 68 0.50 -15.02 8.88
C ILE A 68 0.80 -14.53 7.47
N ILE A 69 1.80 -15.11 6.79
CA ILE A 69 2.09 -14.83 5.37
C ILE A 69 0.85 -15.10 4.52
N GLU A 70 0.25 -16.29 4.66
CA GLU A 70 -0.94 -16.67 3.89
C GLU A 70 -2.12 -15.73 4.16
N LEU A 71 -2.37 -15.39 5.42
CA LEU A 71 -3.46 -14.49 5.80
C LEU A 71 -3.30 -13.08 5.22
N PHE A 72 -2.10 -12.50 5.25
CA PHE A 72 -1.84 -11.21 4.62
C PHE A 72 -2.02 -11.27 3.10
N THR A 73 -1.52 -12.32 2.44
CA THR A 73 -1.72 -12.54 1.00
C THR A 73 -3.20 -12.59 0.64
N LEU A 74 -3.99 -13.40 1.36
CA LEU A 74 -5.43 -13.54 1.12
C LEU A 74 -6.20 -12.26 1.44
N ALA A 75 -5.83 -11.54 2.50
CA ALA A 75 -6.44 -10.26 2.88
C ALA A 75 -6.25 -9.21 1.78
N PHE A 76 -5.03 -9.09 1.26
CA PHE A 76 -4.71 -8.21 0.16
C PHE A 76 -5.55 -8.57 -1.08
N LEU A 77 -5.53 -9.83 -1.52
CA LEU A 77 -6.29 -10.30 -2.69
C LEU A 77 -7.79 -10.08 -2.56
N ALA A 78 -8.36 -10.32 -1.39
CA ALA A 78 -9.80 -10.14 -1.16
C ALA A 78 -10.28 -8.69 -1.38
N VAL A 79 -9.37 -7.71 -1.26
CA VAL A 79 -9.66 -6.30 -1.51
C VAL A 79 -9.25 -5.92 -2.93
N ALA A 80 -8.04 -6.25 -3.35
CA ALA A 80 -7.47 -5.88 -4.64
C ALA A 80 -8.28 -6.44 -5.83
N ASN A 81 -8.78 -7.67 -5.74
CA ASN A 81 -9.56 -8.31 -6.81
C ASN A 81 -10.89 -7.59 -7.12
N ARG A 82 -11.33 -6.67 -6.29
CA ARG A 82 -12.49 -5.80 -6.59
C ARG A 82 -12.12 -4.70 -7.58
N ARG A 83 -10.84 -4.34 -7.66
CA ARG A 83 -10.31 -3.30 -8.55
C ARG A 83 -9.67 -3.89 -9.80
N VAL A 84 -8.86 -4.94 -9.63
CA VAL A 84 -8.14 -5.63 -10.70
C VAL A 84 -7.89 -7.08 -10.27
N ASP A 85 -8.10 -8.03 -11.18
CA ASP A 85 -7.88 -9.46 -10.95
C ASP A 85 -7.08 -10.02 -12.11
N ASP A 86 -5.76 -10.09 -11.94
CA ASP A 86 -4.82 -10.66 -12.87
C ASP A 86 -3.60 -11.28 -12.17
N ASP A 87 -2.68 -11.83 -12.93
CA ASP A 87 -1.52 -12.53 -12.38
C ASP A 87 -0.55 -11.58 -11.67
N GLU A 88 -0.45 -10.32 -12.11
CA GLU A 88 0.45 -9.35 -11.47
C GLU A 88 -0.05 -8.95 -10.07
N ILE A 89 -1.35 -8.70 -9.91
CA ILE A 89 -1.89 -8.38 -8.58
C ILE A 89 -1.77 -9.57 -7.61
N ARG A 90 -1.84 -10.80 -8.13
CA ARG A 90 -1.60 -12.01 -7.32
C ARG A 90 -0.15 -12.11 -6.89
N ALA A 91 0.79 -11.88 -7.82
CA ALA A 91 2.22 -11.85 -7.50
C ALA A 91 2.55 -10.75 -6.48
N LYS A 92 1.97 -9.55 -6.62
CA LYS A 92 2.11 -8.46 -5.65
C LYS A 92 1.59 -8.86 -4.26
N ALA A 93 0.45 -9.50 -4.18
CA ALA A 93 -0.11 -9.97 -2.91
C ALA A 93 0.81 -11.00 -2.21
N GLU A 94 1.43 -11.90 -2.98
CA GLU A 94 2.39 -12.88 -2.46
C GLU A 94 3.65 -12.19 -1.92
N ARG A 95 4.22 -11.22 -2.66
CA ARG A 95 5.38 -10.42 -2.21
C ARG A 95 5.05 -9.65 -0.94
N PHE A 96 3.91 -8.95 -0.91
CA PHE A 96 3.43 -8.22 0.25
C PHE A 96 3.27 -9.14 1.48
N GLY A 97 2.55 -10.25 1.34
CA GLY A 97 2.34 -11.21 2.43
C GLY A 97 3.66 -11.75 2.99
N GLN A 98 4.60 -12.09 2.09
CA GLN A 98 5.93 -12.57 2.46
C GLN A 98 6.72 -11.51 3.24
N GLU A 99 6.78 -10.28 2.74
CA GLU A 99 7.53 -9.18 3.34
C GLU A 99 6.98 -8.83 4.73
N VAL A 100 5.67 -8.60 4.82
CA VAL A 100 5.02 -8.20 6.08
C VAL A 100 5.07 -9.32 7.11
N GLY A 101 4.86 -10.58 6.69
CA GLY A 101 4.95 -11.74 7.57
C GLY A 101 6.36 -11.93 8.13
N LEU A 102 7.38 -11.86 7.29
CA LEU A 102 8.79 -11.94 7.71
C LEU A 102 9.18 -10.78 8.63
N SER A 103 8.77 -9.55 8.31
CA SER A 103 9.03 -8.38 9.14
C SER A 103 8.35 -8.51 10.52
N THR A 104 7.10 -8.99 10.57
CA THR A 104 6.39 -9.24 11.83
C THR A 104 7.09 -10.33 12.66
N PHE A 105 7.60 -11.37 12.00
CA PHE A 105 8.33 -12.45 12.67
C PHE A 105 9.70 -12.00 13.19
N ALA A 106 10.43 -11.20 12.41
CA ALA A 106 11.77 -10.72 12.79
C ALA A 106 11.75 -9.79 14.01
N HIS A 107 10.64 -9.05 14.20
CA HIS A 107 10.49 -8.06 15.27
C HIS A 107 9.50 -8.50 16.36
N GLN A 108 9.52 -9.80 16.69
CA GLN A 108 8.66 -10.35 17.74
C GLN A 108 8.90 -9.63 19.08
N GLY A 109 7.81 -9.22 19.73
CA GLY A 109 7.86 -8.52 21.02
C GLY A 109 7.99 -7.01 20.91
N GLU A 110 8.18 -6.45 19.72
CA GLU A 110 8.13 -5.02 19.48
C GLU A 110 6.68 -4.58 19.22
N GLU A 111 6.13 -3.71 20.09
CA GLU A 111 4.72 -3.30 20.10
C GLU A 111 4.25 -2.75 18.74
N TYR A 112 5.09 -1.99 18.03
CA TYR A 112 4.74 -1.41 16.72
C TYR A 112 4.36 -2.49 15.70
N PHE A 113 5.08 -3.62 15.66
CA PHE A 113 4.89 -4.65 14.62
C PHE A 113 3.57 -5.44 14.73
N THR A 114 2.79 -5.21 15.81
CA THR A 114 1.43 -5.74 15.99
C THR A 114 0.41 -4.64 16.30
N SER A 115 0.75 -3.36 16.08
CA SER A 115 -0.07 -2.22 16.44
C SER A 115 -1.09 -1.83 15.37
N ALA A 116 -2.11 -1.07 15.79
CA ALA A 116 -3.07 -0.43 14.89
C ALA A 116 -2.38 0.63 14.00
N ASP A 117 -1.41 1.37 14.50
CA ASP A 117 -0.67 2.36 13.71
C ASP A 117 0.03 1.73 12.52
N ARG A 118 0.59 0.52 12.71
CA ARG A 118 1.18 -0.23 11.59
C ARG A 118 0.12 -0.69 10.59
N ALA A 119 -1.03 -1.18 11.04
CA ALA A 119 -2.13 -1.56 10.16
C ALA A 119 -2.59 -0.38 9.30
N ILE A 120 -2.77 0.81 9.89
CA ILE A 120 -3.15 2.03 9.19
C ILE A 120 -2.11 2.40 8.13
N ASN A 121 -0.82 2.43 8.49
CA ASN A 121 0.25 2.79 7.56
C ASN A 121 0.37 1.83 6.37
N MET A 122 0.30 0.52 6.63
CA MET A 122 0.30 -0.50 5.58
C MET A 122 -0.93 -0.35 4.68
N SER A 123 -2.11 -0.15 5.26
CA SER A 123 -3.36 -0.03 4.52
C SER A 123 -3.38 1.19 3.59
N ALA A 124 -2.87 2.34 4.03
CA ALA A 124 -2.72 3.53 3.19
C ALA A 124 -1.76 3.28 2.01
N THR A 125 -0.60 2.66 2.29
CA THR A 125 0.40 2.35 1.26
C THR A 125 -0.15 1.37 0.23
N GLU A 126 -0.75 0.27 0.66
CA GLU A 126 -1.25 -0.78 -0.24
C GLU A 126 -2.51 -0.35 -0.99
N ALA A 127 -3.36 0.49 -0.40
CA ALA A 127 -4.48 1.09 -1.12
C ALA A 127 -3.99 1.95 -2.29
N ASN A 128 -2.96 2.77 -2.08
CA ASN A 128 -2.36 3.54 -3.16
C ASN A 128 -1.71 2.63 -4.22
N ALA A 129 -1.02 1.58 -3.82
CA ALA A 129 -0.39 0.62 -4.74
C ALA A 129 -1.41 -0.10 -5.63
N ILE A 130 -2.52 -0.60 -5.04
CA ILE A 130 -3.62 -1.25 -5.77
C ILE A 130 -4.24 -0.28 -6.78
N MET A 131 -4.46 0.97 -6.38
CA MET A 131 -5.04 1.98 -7.26
C MET A 131 -4.08 2.38 -8.38
N CYS A 132 -2.80 2.62 -8.10
CA CYS A 132 -1.81 2.97 -9.11
C CYS A 132 -1.67 1.86 -10.18
N TYR A 133 -1.67 0.59 -9.77
CA TYR A 133 -1.67 -0.53 -10.71
C TYR A 133 -2.96 -0.59 -11.53
N GLY A 134 -4.13 -0.49 -10.91
CA GLY A 134 -5.41 -0.49 -11.60
C GLY A 134 -5.56 0.68 -12.58
N GLU A 135 -5.05 1.86 -12.23
CA GLU A 135 -5.04 3.05 -13.09
C GLU A 135 -4.13 2.86 -14.31
N LEU A 136 -2.96 2.22 -14.15
CA LEU A 136 -2.11 1.83 -15.28
C LEU A 136 -2.82 0.83 -16.21
N ALA A 137 -3.42 -0.21 -15.66
CA ALA A 137 -4.16 -1.22 -16.42
C ALA A 137 -5.32 -0.59 -17.23
N ASP A 138 -6.05 0.33 -16.62
CA ASP A 138 -7.14 1.06 -17.30
C ASP A 138 -6.61 2.04 -18.36
N ALA A 139 -5.49 2.70 -18.11
CA ALA A 139 -4.85 3.62 -19.07
C ALA A 139 -4.40 2.86 -20.33
N ILE A 140 -3.81 1.68 -20.17
CA ILE A 140 -3.43 0.80 -21.29
C ILE A 140 -4.68 0.42 -22.09
N LYS A 141 -5.78 0.01 -21.45
CA LYS A 141 -7.05 -0.33 -22.13
C LYS A 141 -7.65 0.85 -22.88
N ARG A 142 -7.49 2.08 -22.37
CA ARG A 142 -7.95 3.31 -23.05
C ARG A 142 -7.05 3.73 -24.21
N GLY A 143 -5.88 3.11 -24.38
CA GLY A 143 -4.92 3.43 -25.43
C GLY A 143 -4.05 4.66 -25.11
N CYS A 144 -3.87 5.01 -23.82
CA CYS A 144 -2.88 6.01 -23.42
C CYS A 144 -1.48 5.55 -23.85
N THR A 145 -0.65 6.51 -24.25
CA THR A 145 0.69 6.21 -24.82
C THR A 145 1.83 6.63 -23.90
N VAL A 146 1.56 7.54 -22.98
CA VAL A 146 2.56 8.06 -22.03
C VAL A 146 1.98 8.10 -20.60
N LYS A 147 2.89 8.13 -19.64
CA LYS A 147 2.59 8.32 -18.22
C LYS A 147 3.57 9.31 -17.61
N THR A 148 3.07 10.13 -16.68
CA THR A 148 3.83 11.18 -16.00
C THR A 148 3.80 10.93 -14.50
N TRP A 149 4.98 10.87 -13.86
CA TRP A 149 5.08 10.76 -12.40
C TRP A 149 4.62 12.03 -11.71
N LYS A 150 3.87 11.90 -10.63
CA LYS A 150 3.45 13.02 -9.79
C LYS A 150 3.76 12.76 -8.33
N THR A 151 4.54 13.67 -7.76
CA THR A 151 4.92 13.68 -6.36
C THR A 151 4.13 14.74 -5.60
N ILE A 152 3.76 14.47 -4.34
CA ILE A 152 3.25 15.49 -3.43
C ILE A 152 4.44 16.24 -2.87
N LEU A 153 4.55 17.51 -3.23
CA LEU A 153 5.67 18.38 -2.85
C LEU A 153 5.32 19.12 -1.55
N ASP A 154 5.24 18.38 -0.43
CA ASP A 154 4.91 18.92 0.90
C ASP A 154 6.08 18.86 1.91
N GLY A 155 7.28 18.53 1.43
CA GLY A 155 8.50 18.44 2.22
C GLY A 155 8.67 17.12 2.98
N ARG A 156 7.80 16.12 2.74
CA ARG A 156 7.90 14.76 3.28
C ARG A 156 8.29 13.73 2.24
N GLU A 157 8.37 14.15 0.98
CA GLU A 157 8.82 13.32 -0.12
C GLU A 157 10.32 13.04 -0.04
N ARG A 158 10.74 11.91 -0.59
CA ARG A 158 12.16 11.57 -0.79
C ARG A 158 12.76 12.46 -1.87
N GLU A 159 14.05 12.77 -1.76
CA GLU A 159 14.77 13.62 -2.73
C GLU A 159 14.61 13.09 -4.16
N TRP A 160 14.79 11.80 -4.37
CA TRP A 160 14.66 11.19 -5.69
C TRP A 160 13.21 11.09 -6.20
N HIS A 161 12.19 11.09 -5.31
CA HIS A 161 10.79 11.26 -5.72
C HIS A 161 10.48 12.70 -6.14
N HIS A 162 11.14 13.67 -5.48
CA HIS A 162 11.05 15.08 -5.87
C HIS A 162 11.63 15.30 -7.26
N GLU A 163 12.80 14.70 -7.55
CA GLU A 163 13.47 14.78 -8.86
C GLU A 163 12.64 14.15 -9.97
N GLU A 164 11.85 13.11 -9.67
CA GLU A 164 11.00 12.41 -10.62
C GLU A 164 9.70 13.18 -10.93
N ASP A 165 9.30 14.19 -10.14
CA ASP A 165 8.05 14.92 -10.37
C ASP A 165 8.00 15.56 -11.76
N GLY A 166 6.97 15.20 -12.55
CA GLY A 166 6.77 15.68 -13.92
C GLY A 166 7.53 14.90 -14.99
N VAL A 167 8.35 13.93 -14.63
CA VAL A 167 9.02 13.06 -15.61
C VAL A 167 7.95 12.25 -16.36
N THR A 168 8.05 12.25 -17.69
CA THR A 168 7.11 11.57 -18.59
C THR A 168 7.85 10.52 -19.40
N VAL A 169 7.34 9.29 -19.38
CA VAL A 169 7.89 8.16 -20.14
C VAL A 169 6.78 7.49 -20.98
N PRO A 170 7.12 6.71 -22.01
CA PRO A 170 6.18 5.83 -22.68
C PRO A 170 5.47 4.91 -21.67
N ILE A 171 4.19 4.63 -21.87
CA ILE A 171 3.39 3.83 -20.92
C ILE A 171 3.96 2.43 -20.69
N THR A 172 4.71 1.90 -21.66
CA THR A 172 5.34 0.58 -21.63
C THR A 172 6.75 0.56 -21.02
N GLU A 173 7.31 1.73 -20.69
CA GLU A 173 8.65 1.83 -20.11
C GLU A 173 8.56 2.15 -18.61
N PRO A 174 9.47 1.65 -17.76
CA PRO A 174 9.48 2.01 -16.34
C PRO A 174 9.97 3.45 -16.12
N PHE A 175 9.58 4.03 -14.99
CA PHE A 175 10.29 5.17 -14.39
C PHE A 175 11.58 4.69 -13.74
N GLU A 176 12.59 5.56 -13.64
CA GLU A 176 13.84 5.30 -12.91
C GLU A 176 13.90 6.20 -11.67
N VAL A 177 13.46 5.70 -10.53
CA VAL A 177 13.28 6.46 -9.29
C VAL A 177 14.35 6.08 -8.28
N GLY A 178 15.30 6.98 -8.01
CA GLY A 178 16.41 6.70 -7.10
C GLY A 178 17.31 5.54 -7.55
N GLY A 179 17.41 5.29 -8.86
CA GLY A 179 18.18 4.18 -9.43
C GLY A 179 17.44 2.83 -9.45
N GLU A 180 16.17 2.79 -9.06
CA GLU A 180 15.30 1.62 -9.12
C GLU A 180 14.20 1.79 -10.17
N LEU A 181 13.76 0.70 -10.78
CA LEU A 181 12.77 0.73 -11.85
C LEU A 181 11.37 0.44 -11.32
N MET A 182 10.37 1.24 -11.77
CA MET A 182 8.96 1.08 -11.41
C MET A 182 8.06 1.33 -12.61
N MET A 183 7.14 0.43 -12.91
CA MET A 183 6.13 0.66 -13.95
C MET A 183 5.07 1.69 -13.53
N TYR A 184 4.83 1.84 -12.24
CA TYR A 184 3.92 2.80 -11.60
C TYR A 184 4.42 3.10 -10.18
N PRO A 185 3.98 4.19 -9.55
CA PRO A 185 4.34 4.45 -8.14
C PRO A 185 3.96 3.28 -7.23
N LEU A 186 4.85 2.87 -6.34
CA LEU A 186 4.74 1.69 -5.46
C LEU A 186 4.83 0.32 -6.17
N ASP A 187 5.38 0.29 -7.35
CA ASP A 187 5.64 -0.97 -8.06
C ASP A 187 6.91 -1.64 -7.53
N ASP A 188 6.75 -2.85 -6.99
CA ASP A 188 7.82 -3.72 -6.50
C ASP A 188 8.16 -4.87 -7.48
N SER A 189 7.46 -4.95 -8.63
CA SER A 189 7.60 -6.06 -9.58
C SER A 189 8.96 -6.10 -10.26
N LEU A 190 9.61 -4.94 -10.38
CA LEU A 190 10.95 -4.80 -10.96
C LEU A 190 12.06 -4.76 -9.90
N GLY A 191 11.75 -5.07 -8.65
CA GLY A 191 12.70 -5.18 -7.56
C GLY A 191 12.95 -3.87 -6.80
N ALA A 192 12.04 -2.89 -6.90
CA ALA A 192 12.12 -1.69 -6.08
C ALA A 192 12.06 -2.04 -4.59
N SER A 193 12.92 -1.41 -3.81
CA SER A 193 13.09 -1.69 -2.37
C SER A 193 11.98 -1.06 -1.52
N ALA A 194 11.77 -1.61 -0.32
CA ALA A 194 10.87 -1.02 0.66
C ALA A 194 11.24 0.44 0.99
N ASP A 195 12.53 0.78 0.95
CA ASP A 195 12.99 2.16 1.15
C ASP A 195 12.47 3.12 0.10
N ASN A 196 12.09 2.63 -1.08
CA ASN A 196 11.54 3.43 -2.17
C ASN A 196 10.01 3.45 -2.18
N ILE A 197 9.36 2.37 -1.79
CA ILE A 197 7.91 2.23 -1.91
C ILE A 197 7.13 2.50 -0.60
N ALA A 198 7.68 2.19 0.60
CA ALA A 198 6.96 2.34 1.86
C ALA A 198 6.51 3.79 2.10
N ASN A 199 5.24 3.99 2.45
CA ASN A 199 4.62 5.31 2.68
C ASN A 199 4.71 6.29 1.49
N CYS A 200 4.89 5.78 0.28
CA CYS A 200 4.91 6.61 -0.92
C CYS A 200 3.50 7.10 -1.26
N ARG A 201 3.35 8.42 -1.47
CA ARG A 201 2.10 9.09 -1.86
C ARG A 201 2.11 9.57 -3.32
N CYS A 202 3.06 9.13 -4.10
CA CYS A 202 3.11 9.47 -5.52
C CYS A 202 1.99 8.78 -6.29
N CYS A 203 1.63 9.36 -7.44
CA CYS A 203 0.70 8.78 -8.40
C CYS A 203 1.24 8.99 -9.83
N ALA A 204 0.55 8.47 -10.83
CA ALA A 204 0.85 8.72 -12.23
C ALA A 204 -0.36 9.30 -12.97
N ILE A 205 -0.10 10.19 -13.91
CA ILE A 205 -1.10 10.74 -14.83
C ILE A 205 -0.86 10.13 -16.21
N TYR A 206 -1.91 9.68 -16.85
CA TYR A 206 -1.86 8.94 -18.11
C TYR A 206 -2.52 9.74 -19.27
N SER A 207 -1.86 9.78 -20.43
CA SER A 207 -2.38 10.43 -21.64
C SER A 207 -2.01 9.69 -22.93
#